data_b54b4b01c54b6b61d461704ce20ffbb7
#
_entry.id   b54b4b01c54b6b61d461704ce20ffbb7
#
_cell.length_a   1.000
_cell.length_b   1.000
_cell.length_c   1.000
_cell.angle_alpha   90.00
_cell.angle_beta   90.00
_cell.angle_gamma   90.00
#
_symmetry.space_group_name_H-M   'P 1'
#
loop_
_entity.id
_entity.type
_entity.pdbx_description
1 polymer ?
#
loop_
_entity_poly.entity_id
_entity_poly.type
_entity_poly.pdbx_seq_one_letter_code
_entity_poly.pdbx_strand_id
1 'polypeptide(L)'
;ESANLEPLVSRLLSGLRSLSCMCEILIINDGSTDATLKATAALESQHPEVRAIHFARNFGKEAALAAGMDAAIGRATIFMDADLQHPPELVQQMVLAWRRGAQVVNAVKRRRSAEPLLYRWCAKLFNHSMSTALRSNMAGASDYKLLDRSVIQALRDCPERVRFFRGMVAWV
;
A
#
# COMPACT_ATOMS: atom_id res chain seq x y z
N GLU A 1 -9.73 5.29 12.76
CA GLU A 1 -9.35 5.64 11.35
C GLU A 1 -10.56 5.99 10.48
N SER A 2 -11.79 5.66 10.89
CA SER A 2 -13.02 5.89 10.13
C SER A 2 -13.21 7.32 9.58
N ALA A 3 -12.79 8.34 10.31
CA ALA A 3 -12.90 9.75 9.89
C ALA A 3 -12.00 10.11 8.68
N ASN A 4 -10.97 9.31 8.42
CA ASN A 4 -10.03 9.57 7.33
C ASN A 4 -10.47 8.95 5.99
N LEU A 5 -11.40 7.98 6.02
CA LEU A 5 -11.75 7.19 4.83
C LEU A 5 -12.41 8.03 3.74
N GLU A 6 -13.40 8.86 4.09
CA GLU A 6 -14.09 9.69 3.11
C GLU A 6 -13.17 10.73 2.43
N PRO A 7 -12.38 11.54 3.18
CA PRO A 7 -11.39 12.42 2.57
C PRO A 7 -10.38 11.69 1.69
N LEU A 8 -9.92 10.51 2.11
CA LEU A 8 -8.97 9.70 1.36
C LEU A 8 -9.56 9.25 0.02
N VAL A 9 -10.73 8.62 0.05
CA VAL A 9 -11.43 8.12 -1.14
C VAL A 9 -11.72 9.25 -2.11
N SER A 10 -12.24 10.37 -1.63
CA SER A 10 -12.53 11.55 -2.46
C SER A 10 -11.29 12.10 -3.18
N ARG A 11 -10.15 12.21 -2.47
CA ARG A 11 -8.88 12.67 -3.05
C ARG A 11 -8.32 11.65 -4.06
N LEU A 12 -8.41 10.35 -3.78
CA LEU A 12 -7.99 9.28 -4.70
C LEU A 12 -8.80 9.32 -5.99
N LEU A 13 -10.14 9.34 -5.89
CA LEU A 13 -11.02 9.37 -7.05
C LEU A 13 -10.79 10.63 -7.90
N SER A 14 -10.66 11.81 -7.27
CA SER A 14 -10.33 13.05 -7.97
C SER A 14 -9.02 12.93 -8.76
N GLY A 15 -7.96 12.40 -8.12
CA GLY A 15 -6.67 12.22 -8.75
C GLY A 15 -6.70 11.22 -9.91
N LEU A 16 -7.40 10.09 -9.75
CA LEU A 16 -7.46 9.03 -10.77
C LEU A 16 -8.35 9.42 -11.97
N ARG A 17 -9.42 10.18 -11.76
CA ARG A 17 -10.26 10.69 -12.85
C ARG A 17 -9.46 11.57 -13.83
N SER A 18 -8.50 12.35 -13.34
CA SER A 18 -7.64 13.19 -14.20
C SER A 18 -6.75 12.36 -15.14
N LEU A 19 -6.50 11.09 -14.82
CA LEU A 19 -5.69 10.17 -15.63
C LEU A 19 -6.52 9.33 -16.61
N SER A 20 -7.85 9.53 -16.67
CA SER A 20 -8.77 8.71 -17.50
C SER A 20 -8.55 7.21 -17.28
N CYS A 21 -8.40 6.79 -16.01
CA CYS A 21 -8.27 5.39 -15.63
C CYS A 21 -9.57 4.87 -15.05
N MET A 22 -9.97 3.66 -15.44
CA MET A 22 -10.86 2.86 -14.59
C MET A 22 -10.08 2.41 -13.36
N CYS A 23 -10.68 2.52 -12.19
CA CYS A 23 -10.07 2.13 -10.92
C CYS A 23 -11.07 1.42 -10.02
N GLU A 24 -10.56 0.61 -9.12
CA GLU A 24 -11.26 0.12 -7.94
C GLU A 24 -10.49 0.58 -6.70
N ILE A 25 -11.19 0.82 -5.62
CA ILE A 25 -10.62 1.10 -4.30
C ILE A 25 -11.06 -0.01 -3.37
N LEU A 26 -10.12 -0.84 -2.93
CA LEU A 26 -10.35 -1.91 -1.97
C LEU A 26 -9.98 -1.44 -0.58
N ILE A 27 -10.96 -1.30 0.31
CA ILE A 27 -10.74 -0.98 1.72
C ILE A 27 -10.68 -2.29 2.50
N ILE A 28 -9.52 -2.61 3.05
CA ILE A 28 -9.36 -3.80 3.89
C ILE A 28 -9.45 -3.38 5.36
N ASN A 29 -10.52 -3.79 6.01
CA ASN A 29 -10.75 -3.54 7.43
C ASN A 29 -10.30 -4.76 8.25
N ASP A 30 -9.20 -4.61 8.96
CA ASP A 30 -8.59 -5.66 9.81
C ASP A 30 -9.25 -5.71 11.20
N GLY A 31 -10.58 -5.94 11.22
CA GLY A 31 -11.34 -6.17 12.44
C GLY A 31 -11.47 -4.94 13.35
N SER A 32 -11.62 -3.74 12.77
CA SER A 32 -11.87 -2.51 13.54
C SER A 32 -13.18 -2.60 14.34
N THR A 33 -13.15 -2.09 15.56
CA THR A 33 -14.30 -2.04 16.48
C THR A 33 -15.00 -0.67 16.51
N ASP A 34 -14.49 0.30 15.75
CA ASP A 34 -15.01 1.66 15.65
C ASP A 34 -16.07 1.81 14.52
N ALA A 35 -16.39 3.03 14.14
CA ALA A 35 -17.36 3.34 13.10
C ALA A 35 -16.90 2.95 11.67
N THR A 36 -15.79 2.26 11.49
CA THR A 36 -15.22 1.90 10.17
C THR A 36 -16.21 1.12 9.32
N LEU A 37 -16.96 0.15 9.88
CA LEU A 37 -17.99 -0.60 9.14
C LEU A 37 -19.07 0.29 8.53
N LYS A 38 -19.56 1.29 9.30
CA LYS A 38 -20.56 2.24 8.80
C LYS A 38 -19.98 3.16 7.73
N ALA A 39 -18.75 3.63 7.93
CA ALA A 39 -18.07 4.52 6.99
C ALA A 39 -17.82 3.81 5.65
N THR A 40 -17.35 2.57 5.66
CA THR A 40 -17.12 1.79 4.45
C THR A 40 -18.42 1.49 3.70
N ALA A 41 -19.49 1.08 4.40
CA ALA A 41 -20.80 0.83 3.78
C ALA A 41 -21.39 2.09 3.11
N ALA A 42 -21.21 3.27 3.73
CA ALA A 42 -21.60 4.54 3.14
C ALA A 42 -20.80 4.84 1.86
N LEU A 43 -19.48 4.60 1.88
CA LEU A 43 -18.63 4.82 0.71
C LEU A 43 -18.96 3.86 -0.43
N GLU A 44 -19.22 2.58 -0.17
CA GLU A 44 -19.66 1.60 -1.16
C GLU A 44 -20.97 1.99 -1.83
N SER A 45 -21.92 2.58 -1.06
CA SER A 45 -23.21 3.04 -1.60
C SER A 45 -23.09 4.29 -2.47
N GLN A 46 -22.11 5.15 -2.21
CA GLN A 46 -21.90 6.44 -2.91
C GLN A 46 -20.96 6.31 -4.12
N HIS A 47 -20.05 5.35 -4.08
CA HIS A 47 -18.97 5.19 -5.07
C HIS A 47 -18.90 3.76 -5.57
N PRO A 48 -19.36 3.46 -6.78
CA PRO A 48 -19.35 2.10 -7.34
C PRO A 48 -17.92 1.54 -7.53
N GLU A 49 -16.92 2.41 -7.51
CA GLU A 49 -15.50 2.04 -7.56
C GLU A 49 -14.97 1.50 -6.22
N VAL A 50 -15.72 1.73 -5.11
CA VAL A 50 -15.29 1.35 -3.76
C VAL A 50 -15.87 -0.01 -3.38
N ARG A 51 -15.04 -0.87 -2.83
CA ARG A 51 -15.39 -2.16 -2.22
C ARG A 51 -14.68 -2.32 -0.90
N ALA A 52 -15.33 -2.94 0.08
CA ALA A 52 -14.73 -3.22 1.38
C ALA A 52 -14.63 -4.72 1.65
N ILE A 53 -13.55 -5.14 2.30
CA ILE A 53 -13.36 -6.48 2.85
C ILE A 53 -13.18 -6.33 4.35
N HIS A 54 -13.99 -7.03 5.13
CA HIS A 54 -13.98 -6.95 6.58
C HIS A 54 -13.53 -8.27 7.19
N PHE A 55 -12.49 -8.22 7.99
CA PHE A 55 -12.07 -9.38 8.77
C PHE A 55 -12.92 -9.51 10.05
N ALA A 56 -13.20 -10.75 10.44
CA ALA A 56 -13.94 -11.05 11.66
C ALA A 56 -13.22 -10.61 12.95
N ARG A 57 -11.90 -10.46 12.88
CA ARG A 57 -11.03 -9.97 13.95
C ARG A 57 -9.74 -9.41 13.36
N ASN A 58 -8.91 -8.80 14.20
CA ASN A 58 -7.57 -8.38 13.79
C ASN A 58 -6.67 -9.59 13.50
N PHE A 59 -6.14 -9.69 12.27
CA PHE A 59 -5.18 -10.67 11.80
C PHE A 59 -3.82 -10.04 11.47
N GLY A 60 -3.73 -8.72 11.53
CA GLY A 60 -2.52 -7.95 11.30
C GLY A 60 -2.34 -7.46 9.85
N LYS A 61 -1.49 -6.45 9.71
CA LYS A 61 -1.26 -5.71 8.45
C LYS A 61 -0.88 -6.62 7.29
N GLU A 62 -0.04 -7.63 7.51
CA GLU A 62 0.40 -8.55 6.45
C GLU A 62 -0.76 -9.37 5.89
N ALA A 63 -1.71 -9.78 6.75
CA ALA A 63 -2.93 -10.46 6.31
C ALA A 63 -3.83 -9.52 5.50
N ALA A 64 -3.95 -8.26 5.92
CA ALA A 64 -4.73 -7.25 5.19
C ALA A 64 -4.13 -6.96 3.80
N LEU A 65 -2.80 -6.82 3.72
CA LEU A 65 -2.10 -6.64 2.44
C LEU A 65 -2.28 -7.85 1.52
N ALA A 66 -2.19 -9.07 2.06
CA ALA A 66 -2.41 -10.30 1.30
C ALA A 66 -3.85 -10.38 0.76
N ALA A 67 -4.86 -10.10 1.59
CA ALA A 67 -6.26 -10.10 1.15
C ALA A 67 -6.51 -9.05 0.07
N GLY A 68 -5.96 -7.85 0.22
CA GLY A 68 -6.03 -6.79 -0.81
C GLY A 68 -5.38 -7.23 -2.11
N MET A 69 -4.21 -7.86 -2.03
CA MET A 69 -3.49 -8.40 -3.17
C MET A 69 -4.32 -9.48 -3.89
N ASP A 70 -4.92 -10.40 -3.13
CA ASP A 70 -5.70 -11.51 -3.68
C ASP A 70 -7.03 -11.04 -4.31
N ALA A 71 -7.64 -9.99 -3.76
CA ALA A 71 -8.90 -9.44 -4.26
C ALA A 71 -8.73 -8.46 -5.42
N ALA A 72 -7.54 -7.88 -5.60
CA ALA A 72 -7.28 -6.88 -6.62
C ALA A 72 -7.40 -7.47 -8.04
N ILE A 73 -8.15 -6.79 -8.92
CA ILE A 73 -8.36 -7.19 -10.33
C ILE A 73 -7.66 -6.25 -11.32
N GLY A 74 -7.17 -5.10 -10.86
CA GLY A 74 -6.50 -4.10 -11.67
C GLY A 74 -5.23 -4.61 -12.37
N ARG A 75 -4.82 -3.92 -13.46
CA ARG A 75 -3.54 -4.16 -14.17
C ARG A 75 -2.33 -3.70 -13.33
N ALA A 76 -2.54 -2.79 -12.40
CA ALA A 76 -1.58 -2.40 -11.37
C ALA A 76 -2.34 -2.20 -10.06
N THR A 77 -1.69 -2.45 -8.93
CA THR A 77 -2.26 -2.29 -7.60
C THR A 77 -1.38 -1.35 -6.78
N ILE A 78 -2.01 -0.37 -6.14
CA ILE A 78 -1.34 0.55 -5.22
C ILE A 78 -1.74 0.18 -3.81
N PHE A 79 -0.75 -0.07 -2.96
CA PHE A 79 -0.92 -0.30 -1.53
C PHE A 79 -0.63 0.98 -0.76
N MET A 80 -1.53 1.36 0.14
CA MET A 80 -1.32 2.53 1.01
C MET A 80 -2.08 2.38 2.32
N ASP A 81 -1.58 3.01 3.37
CA ASP A 81 -2.26 3.10 4.66
C ASP A 81 -3.36 4.18 4.62
N ALA A 82 -4.48 3.95 5.35
CA ALA A 82 -5.63 4.84 5.37
C ALA A 82 -5.51 5.99 6.40
N ASP A 83 -4.33 6.22 6.96
CA ASP A 83 -4.04 7.21 8.01
C ASP A 83 -3.76 8.63 7.50
N LEU A 84 -3.81 8.83 6.18
CA LEU A 84 -3.46 10.07 5.48
C LEU A 84 -2.00 10.54 5.67
N GLN A 85 -1.12 9.73 6.24
CA GLN A 85 0.31 10.06 6.32
C GLN A 85 1.00 9.97 4.95
N HIS A 86 0.40 9.25 4.01
CA HIS A 86 0.84 9.16 2.64
C HIS A 86 -0.01 10.09 1.75
N PRO A 87 0.60 11.01 0.99
CA PRO A 87 -0.14 11.92 0.11
C PRO A 87 -0.86 11.14 -1.01
N PRO A 88 -2.20 11.14 -1.09
CA PRO A 88 -2.93 10.45 -2.16
C PRO A 88 -2.57 10.97 -3.56
N GLU A 89 -2.09 12.21 -3.66
CA GLU A 89 -1.70 12.86 -4.92
C GLU A 89 -0.51 12.16 -5.60
N LEU A 90 0.31 11.43 -4.85
CA LEU A 90 1.42 10.65 -5.42
C LEU A 90 0.92 9.51 -6.31
N VAL A 91 -0.31 9.05 -6.13
CA VAL A 91 -0.92 8.01 -6.98
C VAL A 91 -0.82 8.36 -8.47
N GLN A 92 -1.04 9.63 -8.82
CA GLN A 92 -0.92 10.07 -10.22
C GLN A 92 0.49 9.85 -10.77
N GLN A 93 1.52 10.24 -9.99
CA GLN A 93 2.92 10.07 -10.39
C GLN A 93 3.30 8.59 -10.48
N MET A 94 2.80 7.77 -9.57
CA MET A 94 3.04 6.32 -9.57
C MET A 94 2.43 5.67 -10.81
N VAL A 95 1.18 6.01 -11.17
CA VAL A 95 0.53 5.51 -12.38
C VAL A 95 1.26 5.96 -13.64
N LEU A 96 1.73 7.20 -13.69
CA LEU A 96 2.52 7.69 -14.83
C LEU A 96 3.86 6.96 -14.96
N ALA A 97 4.54 6.66 -13.85
CA ALA A 97 5.77 5.88 -13.87
C ALA A 97 5.51 4.44 -14.35
N TRP A 98 4.43 3.80 -13.87
CA TRP A 98 4.00 2.48 -14.33
C TRP A 98 3.69 2.46 -15.84
N ARG A 99 2.94 3.45 -16.34
CA ARG A 99 2.65 3.58 -17.78
C ARG A 99 3.90 3.72 -18.65
N ARG A 100 5.03 4.17 -18.07
CA ARG A 100 6.34 4.23 -18.72
C ARG A 100 7.13 2.91 -18.63
N GLY A 101 6.53 1.85 -18.09
CA GLY A 101 7.11 0.52 -18.02
C GLY A 101 7.71 0.13 -16.66
N ALA A 102 7.56 0.95 -15.60
CA ALA A 102 8.01 0.55 -14.27
C ALA A 102 7.07 -0.52 -13.70
N GLN A 103 7.60 -1.68 -13.34
CA GLN A 103 6.82 -2.77 -12.72
C GLN A 103 6.59 -2.58 -11.22
N VAL A 104 7.52 -1.90 -10.54
CA VAL A 104 7.43 -1.54 -9.11
C VAL A 104 7.74 -0.06 -8.96
N VAL A 105 6.86 0.69 -8.31
CA VAL A 105 7.07 2.11 -7.98
C VAL A 105 6.92 2.29 -6.48
N ASN A 106 7.98 2.71 -5.80
CA ASN A 106 7.99 2.94 -4.36
C ASN A 106 7.87 4.43 -4.04
N ALA A 107 6.96 4.81 -3.15
CA ALA A 107 6.95 6.14 -2.56
C ALA A 107 7.99 6.19 -1.42
N VAL A 108 9.03 6.97 -1.60
CA VAL A 108 10.11 7.10 -0.61
C VAL A 108 9.97 8.42 0.12
N LYS A 109 9.91 8.39 1.46
CA LYS A 109 9.93 9.63 2.27
C LYS A 109 11.28 10.33 2.07
N ARG A 110 11.25 11.56 1.53
CA ARG A 110 12.43 12.42 1.53
C ARG A 110 12.84 12.69 2.96
N ARG A 111 14.09 12.38 3.33
CA ARG A 111 14.61 12.56 4.68
C ARG A 111 14.34 13.98 5.19
N ARG A 112 13.69 14.11 6.33
CA ARG A 112 13.72 15.35 7.11
C ARG A 112 15.14 15.49 7.70
N SER A 113 15.76 16.64 7.50
CA SER A 113 17.12 16.99 7.99
C SER A 113 17.25 17.10 9.52
N ALA A 114 16.21 16.78 10.30
CA ALA A 114 16.12 17.02 11.73
C ALA A 114 16.10 15.75 12.60
N GLU A 115 16.52 14.58 12.08
CA GLU A 115 16.56 13.38 12.93
C GLU A 115 17.85 13.34 13.77
N PRO A 116 17.78 12.98 15.08
CA PRO A 116 18.93 12.86 15.97
C PRO A 116 20.00 11.94 15.39
N LEU A 117 21.27 12.33 15.50
CA LEU A 117 22.40 11.57 14.95
C LEU A 117 22.45 10.11 15.44
N LEU A 118 22.07 9.88 16.71
CA LEU A 118 22.03 8.55 17.31
C LEU A 118 21.00 7.64 16.62
N TYR A 119 19.80 8.15 16.32
CA TYR A 119 18.76 7.40 15.60
C TYR A 119 19.22 7.04 14.18
N ARG A 120 19.95 7.96 13.52
CA ARG A 120 20.53 7.72 12.19
C ARG A 120 21.58 6.60 12.19
N TRP A 121 22.37 6.49 13.26
CA TRP A 121 23.37 5.42 13.42
C TRP A 121 22.70 4.06 13.65
N CYS A 122 21.73 3.97 14.55
CA CYS A 122 20.98 2.75 14.82
C CYS A 122 20.21 2.28 13.57
N ALA A 123 19.57 3.19 12.85
CA ALA A 123 18.86 2.87 11.62
C ALA A 123 19.81 2.41 10.50
N LYS A 124 21.01 3.01 10.39
CA LYS A 124 22.05 2.55 9.44
C LYS A 124 22.56 1.15 9.76
N LEU A 125 22.82 0.87 11.04
CA LEU A 125 23.32 -0.44 11.49
C LEU A 125 22.27 -1.53 11.25
N PHE A 126 20.99 -1.26 11.59
CA PHE A 126 19.88 -2.16 11.34
C PHE A 126 19.66 -2.41 9.84
N ASN A 127 19.63 -1.35 9.03
CA ASN A 127 19.47 -1.47 7.58
C ASN A 127 20.66 -2.19 6.92
N HIS A 128 21.87 -2.00 7.42
CA HIS A 128 23.07 -2.70 6.91
C HIS A 128 22.99 -4.20 7.20
N SER A 129 22.65 -4.59 8.44
CA SER A 129 22.51 -6.00 8.80
C SER A 129 21.36 -6.69 8.06
N MET A 130 20.23 -6.00 7.89
CA MET A 130 19.09 -6.54 7.12
C MET A 130 19.37 -6.60 5.62
N SER A 131 20.02 -5.59 5.03
CA SER A 131 20.38 -5.62 3.60
C SER A 131 21.40 -6.70 3.27
N THR A 132 22.32 -7.00 4.21
CA THR A 132 23.29 -8.09 4.07
C THR A 132 22.60 -9.46 4.19
N ALA A 133 21.64 -9.61 5.11
CA ALA A 133 20.90 -10.85 5.31
C ALA A 133 19.94 -11.16 4.13
N LEU A 134 19.30 -10.14 3.54
CA LEU A 134 18.30 -10.30 2.48
C LEU A 134 18.85 -10.04 1.07
N ARG A 135 20.13 -9.70 0.93
CA ARG A 135 20.76 -9.30 -0.36
C ARG A 135 20.00 -8.23 -1.14
N SER A 136 19.16 -7.45 -0.48
CA SER A 136 18.33 -6.40 -1.10
C SER A 136 18.44 -5.08 -0.36
N ASN A 137 18.45 -3.96 -1.10
CA ASN A 137 18.53 -2.63 -0.52
C ASN A 137 17.17 -2.20 0.04
N MET A 138 16.90 -2.51 1.32
CA MET A 138 15.67 -2.13 2.02
C MET A 138 15.66 -0.67 2.51
N ALA A 139 16.67 0.14 2.17
CA ALA A 139 16.72 1.54 2.57
C ALA A 139 15.55 2.32 1.95
N GLY A 140 14.61 2.73 2.78
CA GLY A 140 13.41 3.46 2.35
C GLY A 140 12.23 2.58 1.93
N ALA A 141 12.23 1.27 2.25
CA ALA A 141 11.10 0.41 1.98
C ALA A 141 9.83 0.93 2.69
N SER A 142 8.90 1.45 1.90
CA SER A 142 7.57 1.89 2.32
C SER A 142 6.54 0.87 1.87
N ASP A 143 5.43 0.75 2.61
CA ASP A 143 4.28 -0.02 2.14
C ASP A 143 3.49 0.74 1.06
N TYR A 144 3.73 2.05 0.92
CA TYR A 144 3.15 2.84 -0.15
C TYR A 144 3.89 2.59 -1.47
N LYS A 145 3.33 1.69 -2.24
CA LYS A 145 3.95 1.25 -3.52
C LYS A 145 2.89 0.86 -4.53
N LEU A 146 3.25 0.98 -5.80
CA LEU A 146 2.51 0.42 -6.93
C LEU A 146 3.22 -0.82 -7.43
N LEU A 147 2.46 -1.89 -7.66
CA LEU A 147 2.92 -3.13 -8.26
C LEU A 147 2.15 -3.41 -9.55
N ASP A 148 2.86 -3.77 -10.61
CA ASP A 148 2.28 -4.29 -11.84
C ASP A 148 1.61 -5.66 -11.60
N ARG A 149 0.66 -6.03 -12.46
CA ARG A 149 -0.03 -7.31 -12.38
C ARG A 149 0.90 -8.51 -12.43
N SER A 150 1.96 -8.44 -13.20
CA SER A 150 2.97 -9.51 -13.29
C SER A 150 3.67 -9.75 -11.94
N VAL A 151 4.01 -8.67 -11.23
CA VAL A 151 4.61 -8.74 -9.88
C VAL A 151 3.60 -9.30 -8.88
N ILE A 152 2.34 -8.84 -8.92
CA ILE A 152 1.26 -9.39 -8.07
C ILE A 152 1.11 -10.89 -8.30
N GLN A 153 1.13 -11.36 -9.55
CA GLN A 153 1.01 -12.78 -9.85
C GLN A 153 2.19 -13.58 -9.31
N ALA A 154 3.42 -13.10 -9.52
CA ALA A 154 4.61 -13.74 -8.97
C ALA A 154 4.56 -13.86 -7.43
N LEU A 155 4.08 -12.80 -6.74
CA LEU A 155 3.89 -12.81 -5.29
C LEU A 155 2.80 -13.80 -4.82
N ARG A 156 1.72 -13.95 -5.61
CA ARG A 156 0.67 -14.94 -5.33
C ARG A 156 1.17 -16.37 -5.46
N ASP A 157 2.03 -16.62 -6.45
CA ASP A 157 2.57 -17.93 -6.76
C ASP A 157 3.68 -18.37 -5.77
N CYS A 158 4.17 -17.43 -4.92
CA CYS A 158 5.13 -17.74 -3.86
C CYS A 158 4.51 -18.67 -2.81
N PRO A 159 5.14 -19.82 -2.48
CA PRO A 159 4.59 -20.82 -1.57
C PRO A 159 4.68 -20.46 -0.09
N GLU A 160 5.30 -19.36 0.27
CA GLU A 160 5.54 -18.93 1.65
C GLU A 160 4.21 -18.65 2.38
N ARG A 161 4.00 -19.37 3.49
CA ARG A 161 2.81 -19.19 4.36
C ARG A 161 2.86 -17.91 5.19
N VAL A 162 4.04 -17.47 5.55
CA VAL A 162 4.26 -16.19 6.26
C VAL A 162 4.75 -15.17 5.24
N ARG A 163 3.83 -14.36 4.76
CA ARG A 163 4.12 -13.35 3.74
C ARG A 163 4.62 -12.08 4.41
N PHE A 164 5.92 -11.81 4.31
CA PHE A 164 6.51 -10.52 4.66
C PHE A 164 6.53 -9.65 3.40
N PHE A 165 5.45 -8.88 3.20
CA PHE A 165 5.18 -8.14 1.96
C PHE A 165 6.35 -7.29 1.47
N ARG A 166 7.00 -6.52 2.38
CA ARG A 166 8.15 -5.68 2.01
C ARG A 166 9.34 -6.49 1.50
N GLY A 167 9.63 -7.62 2.11
CA GLY A 167 10.72 -8.51 1.72
C GLY A 167 10.43 -9.23 0.42
N MET A 168 9.23 -9.73 0.25
CA MET A 168 8.82 -10.47 -0.96
C MET A 168 8.86 -9.56 -2.20
N VAL A 169 8.36 -8.33 -2.12
CA VAL A 169 8.42 -7.36 -3.24
C VAL A 169 9.86 -6.99 -3.62
N ALA A 170 10.80 -7.05 -2.68
CA ALA A 170 12.21 -6.80 -2.97
C ALA A 170 12.92 -8.02 -3.58
N TRP A 171 12.30 -9.20 -3.51
CA TRP A 171 12.87 -10.48 -3.94
C TRP A 171 12.39 -10.90 -5.33
N VAL A 172 11.19 -10.53 -5.71
CA VAL A 172 10.58 -10.74 -7.03
C VAL A 172 10.94 -9.61 -8.00
#